data_5d702e6e1602f712192df2467d9ddee9
#
_entry.id   5d702e6e1602f712192df2467d9ddee9
#
_cell.length_a   1.000
_cell.length_b   1.000
_cell.length_c   1.000
_cell.angle_alpha   90.00
_cell.angle_beta   90.00
_cell.angle_gamma   90.00
#
_symmetry.space_group_name_H-M   'P 1'
#
loop_
_entity.id
_entity.type
_entity.pdbx_description
1 polymer ?
#
loop_
_entity_poly.entity_id
_entity_poly.type
_entity_poly.pdbx_seq_one_letter_code
_entity_poly.pdbx_strand_id
1 'polypeptide(L)'
;QGYSSAASDVYKRQDIIGQFGVGFYSAFMVAKDVRVITKKAGSDEAYEWVSAGEDGYEITPCTKETNGTTIILTLKEDTDEEKYSQYLETYELKELIKKYSDYIRYPIKMNVETQKMKEGTEESEKPEYETVVEDQTLNSMVPLWKRQKSKITDEEYNQFYKDHFYDYQDPQKVIHFSVEGNTSFTALLYIPSHLPQGFYSQDYKKGLQLYCRGVFIMDHAEELLPDSLRFVKGLVDSQDLSLNISREMLQHDHQLKLIAGRIEKK
;
A
#
# COMPACT_ATOMS: atom_id res chain seq x y z
N GLN A 1 -3.72 -39.04 14.62
CA GLN A 1 -3.20 -37.73 15.07
C GLN A 1 -2.25 -37.12 14.02
N GLY A 2 -2.73 -36.54 12.96
CA GLY A 2 -1.91 -35.96 11.89
C GLY A 2 -2.57 -34.89 11.02
N TYR A 3 -3.83 -34.57 11.26
CA TYR A 3 -4.59 -33.64 10.38
C TYR A 3 -4.68 -32.20 10.92
N SER A 4 -4.16 -31.91 12.11
CA SER A 4 -4.26 -30.58 12.75
C SER A 4 -3.18 -29.59 12.30
N SER A 5 -2.03 -30.05 11.81
CA SER A 5 -0.92 -29.15 11.44
C SER A 5 -1.09 -28.50 10.07
N ALA A 6 -1.61 -29.25 9.09
CA ALA A 6 -1.78 -28.75 7.72
C ALA A 6 -2.87 -27.66 7.61
N ALA A 7 -3.98 -27.80 8.32
CA ALA A 7 -5.03 -26.77 8.35
C ALA A 7 -4.56 -25.49 9.05
N SER A 8 -3.83 -25.62 10.16
CA SER A 8 -3.20 -24.49 10.87
C SER A 8 -2.16 -23.76 10.00
N ASP A 9 -1.39 -24.50 9.19
CA ASP A 9 -0.40 -23.92 8.29
C ASP A 9 -1.03 -23.22 7.08
N VAL A 10 -2.18 -23.70 6.59
CA VAL A 10 -2.96 -23.05 5.52
C VAL A 10 -3.54 -21.72 6.01
N TYR A 11 -4.09 -21.67 7.23
CA TYR A 11 -4.58 -20.41 7.82
C TYR A 11 -3.44 -19.41 8.09
N LYS A 12 -2.27 -19.86 8.52
CA LYS A 12 -1.10 -19.01 8.71
C LYS A 12 -0.56 -18.45 7.39
N ARG A 13 -0.65 -19.21 6.28
CA ARG A 13 -0.21 -18.76 4.94
C ARG A 13 -1.12 -17.71 4.32
N GLN A 14 -2.40 -17.64 4.69
CA GLN A 14 -3.34 -16.62 4.17
C GLN A 14 -2.99 -15.19 4.61
N ASP A 15 -2.18 -15.05 5.66
CA ASP A 15 -1.79 -13.77 6.25
C ASP A 15 -0.42 -13.24 5.77
N ILE A 16 0.27 -13.97 4.91
CA ILE A 16 1.60 -13.58 4.43
C ILE A 16 1.44 -12.65 3.22
N ILE A 17 1.97 -11.42 3.34
CA ILE A 17 1.95 -10.42 2.27
C ILE A 17 2.84 -10.87 1.09
N GLY A 18 3.99 -11.49 1.37
CA GLY A 18 4.93 -11.99 0.38
C GLY A 18 4.62 -13.42 -0.07
N GLN A 19 3.79 -13.59 -1.09
CA GLN A 19 3.38 -14.92 -1.56
C GLN A 19 4.48 -15.70 -2.29
N PHE A 20 5.38 -15.01 -2.98
CA PHE A 20 6.38 -15.60 -3.87
C PHE A 20 7.80 -15.62 -3.29
N GLY A 21 8.04 -14.92 -2.16
CA GLY A 21 9.35 -14.83 -1.53
C GLY A 21 10.40 -14.02 -2.30
N VAL A 22 10.02 -13.36 -3.40
CA VAL A 22 10.95 -12.63 -4.28
C VAL A 22 10.97 -11.12 -4.04
N GLY A 23 10.04 -10.58 -3.24
CA GLY A 23 9.93 -9.14 -2.99
C GLY A 23 11.20 -8.51 -2.41
N PHE A 24 11.95 -9.27 -1.62
CA PHE A 24 13.22 -8.79 -1.05
C PHE A 24 14.25 -8.44 -2.14
N TYR A 25 14.28 -9.16 -3.25
CA TYR A 25 15.22 -8.89 -4.35
C TYR A 25 15.02 -7.55 -5.01
N SER A 26 13.85 -6.94 -4.88
CA SER A 26 13.59 -5.58 -5.39
C SER A 26 14.47 -4.52 -4.71
N ALA A 27 15.02 -4.79 -3.52
CA ALA A 27 15.98 -3.91 -2.86
C ALA A 27 17.20 -3.61 -3.75
N PHE A 28 17.67 -4.60 -4.54
CA PHE A 28 18.80 -4.42 -5.45
C PHE A 28 18.49 -3.59 -6.69
N MET A 29 17.22 -3.26 -6.95
CA MET A 29 16.88 -2.31 -8.00
C MET A 29 17.33 -0.89 -7.62
N VAL A 30 17.30 -0.54 -6.35
CA VAL A 30 17.66 0.80 -5.85
C VAL A 30 18.96 0.83 -5.05
N ALA A 31 19.40 -0.31 -4.49
CA ALA A 31 20.60 -0.40 -3.67
C ALA A 31 21.76 -1.05 -4.42
N LYS A 32 22.98 -0.55 -4.19
CA LYS A 32 24.24 -1.18 -4.63
C LYS A 32 24.68 -2.29 -3.70
N ASP A 33 24.33 -2.20 -2.41
CA ASP A 33 24.52 -3.26 -1.43
C ASP A 33 23.39 -3.23 -0.39
N VAL A 34 23.12 -4.40 0.19
CA VAL A 34 22.09 -4.64 1.20
C VAL A 34 22.71 -5.35 2.38
N ARG A 35 22.52 -4.79 3.60
CA ARG A 35 22.92 -5.41 4.86
C ARG A 35 21.69 -5.75 5.68
N VAL A 36 21.62 -6.96 6.19
CA VAL A 36 20.52 -7.43 7.04
C VAL A 36 21.09 -7.92 8.37
N ILE A 37 20.75 -7.23 9.45
CA ILE A 37 21.17 -7.58 10.81
C ILE A 37 19.95 -8.14 11.54
N THR A 38 20.01 -9.40 11.95
CA THR A 38 18.84 -10.07 12.53
C THR A 38 19.18 -10.83 13.80
N LYS A 39 18.23 -10.79 14.76
CA LYS A 39 18.24 -11.56 15.99
C LYS A 39 16.89 -12.18 16.23
N LYS A 40 16.83 -13.50 16.36
CA LYS A 40 15.60 -14.23 16.65
C LYS A 40 15.13 -13.97 18.07
N ALA A 41 13.81 -13.84 18.27
CA ALA A 41 13.26 -13.76 19.62
C ALA A 41 13.59 -15.00 20.45
N GLY A 42 14.09 -14.78 21.67
CA GLY A 42 14.52 -15.85 22.58
C GLY A 42 15.88 -16.47 22.25
N SER A 43 16.67 -15.87 21.35
CA SER A 43 18.04 -16.27 21.07
C SER A 43 19.02 -15.18 21.48
N ASP A 44 20.20 -15.56 21.91
CA ASP A 44 21.32 -14.64 22.16
C ASP A 44 22.16 -14.40 20.90
N GLU A 45 22.00 -15.25 19.89
CA GLU A 45 22.76 -15.19 18.66
C GLU A 45 22.12 -14.18 17.68
N ALA A 46 22.96 -13.35 17.06
CA ALA A 46 22.61 -12.44 16.01
C ALA A 46 23.56 -12.60 14.82
N TYR A 47 23.06 -12.37 13.63
CA TYR A 47 23.80 -12.52 12.38
C TYR A 47 23.61 -11.31 11.47
N GLU A 48 24.68 -10.97 10.76
CA GLU A 48 24.70 -10.00 9.69
C GLU A 48 24.85 -10.73 8.36
N TRP A 49 23.96 -10.41 7.43
CA TRP A 49 24.00 -10.86 6.04
C TRP A 49 24.29 -9.65 5.16
N VAL A 50 25.21 -9.77 4.21
CA VAL A 50 25.60 -8.71 3.27
C VAL A 50 25.64 -9.25 1.86
N SER A 51 25.10 -8.52 0.89
CA SER A 51 25.18 -8.85 -0.52
C SER A 51 25.10 -7.62 -1.40
N ALA A 52 25.82 -7.66 -2.54
CA ALA A 52 25.66 -6.72 -3.65
C ALA A 52 24.73 -7.24 -4.76
N GLY A 53 24.17 -8.45 -4.59
CA GLY A 53 23.17 -9.05 -5.49
C GLY A 53 23.73 -10.04 -6.51
N GLU A 54 24.90 -9.80 -7.09
CA GLU A 54 25.43 -10.61 -8.20
C GLU A 54 26.37 -11.73 -7.73
N ASP A 55 27.27 -11.43 -6.80
CA ASP A 55 28.38 -12.32 -6.41
C ASP A 55 28.11 -13.19 -5.18
N GLY A 56 26.83 -13.38 -4.84
CA GLY A 56 26.43 -14.14 -3.65
C GLY A 56 26.25 -13.28 -2.41
N TYR A 57 26.52 -13.87 -1.24
CA TYR A 57 26.33 -13.19 0.04
C TYR A 57 27.34 -13.68 1.08
N GLU A 58 27.56 -12.88 2.11
CA GLU A 58 28.34 -13.21 3.28
C GLU A 58 27.44 -13.21 4.53
N ILE A 59 27.66 -14.18 5.45
CA ILE A 59 26.98 -14.21 6.75
C ILE A 59 28.04 -14.26 7.84
N THR A 60 27.98 -13.30 8.76
CA THR A 60 28.88 -13.21 9.91
C THR A 60 28.11 -13.08 11.23
N PRO A 61 28.57 -13.68 12.32
CA PRO A 61 28.01 -13.40 13.64
C PRO A 61 28.23 -11.93 14.01
N CYS A 62 27.21 -11.35 14.64
CA CYS A 62 27.27 -9.96 15.09
C CYS A 62 26.60 -9.78 16.47
N THR A 63 26.60 -8.56 17.00
CA THR A 63 25.89 -8.22 18.22
C THR A 63 24.65 -7.37 17.89
N LYS A 64 23.52 -7.74 18.48
CA LYS A 64 22.27 -6.95 18.39
C LYS A 64 21.55 -7.03 19.75
N GLU A 65 21.27 -5.90 20.35
CA GLU A 65 20.67 -5.84 21.69
C GLU A 65 19.24 -6.38 21.68
N THR A 66 18.41 -5.88 20.75
CA THR A 66 17.00 -6.25 20.65
C THR A 66 16.77 -7.30 19.57
N ASN A 67 15.77 -8.18 19.76
CA ASN A 67 15.29 -9.06 18.70
C ASN A 67 14.65 -8.28 17.56
N GLY A 68 14.61 -8.89 16.38
CA GLY A 68 14.06 -8.30 15.15
C GLY A 68 15.10 -8.19 14.05
N THR A 69 14.73 -7.54 12.96
CA THR A 69 15.54 -7.41 11.75
C THR A 69 15.73 -5.94 11.39
N THR A 70 16.96 -5.56 11.11
CA THR A 70 17.34 -4.25 10.57
C THR A 70 17.85 -4.46 9.15
N ILE A 71 17.30 -3.76 8.19
CA ILE A 71 17.71 -3.80 6.78
C ILE A 71 18.28 -2.42 6.43
N ILE A 72 19.51 -2.42 5.92
CA ILE A 72 20.24 -1.21 5.53
C ILE A 72 20.51 -1.30 4.04
N LEU A 73 19.99 -0.34 3.29
CA LEU A 73 20.17 -0.22 1.85
C LEU A 73 21.18 0.91 1.58
N THR A 74 22.32 0.60 0.96
CA THR A 74 23.20 1.61 0.42
C THR A 74 22.73 1.93 -0.99
N LEU A 75 22.11 3.09 -1.21
CA LEU A 75 21.52 3.42 -2.50
C LEU A 75 22.59 3.54 -3.59
N LYS A 76 22.17 3.26 -4.83
CA LYS A 76 22.94 3.56 -6.02
C LYS A 76 23.14 5.07 -6.16
N GLU A 77 24.13 5.47 -6.92
CA GLU A 77 24.35 6.86 -7.27
C GLU A 77 23.29 7.35 -8.28
N ASP A 78 22.90 8.61 -8.15
CA ASP A 78 21.97 9.22 -9.10
C ASP A 78 22.56 9.20 -10.52
N THR A 79 21.69 8.97 -11.49
CA THR A 79 22.03 9.05 -12.92
C THR A 79 21.19 10.14 -13.59
N ASP A 80 21.44 10.41 -14.87
CA ASP A 80 20.61 11.34 -15.65
C ASP A 80 19.17 10.85 -15.83
N GLU A 81 18.95 9.53 -15.75
CA GLU A 81 17.64 8.89 -15.96
C GLU A 81 16.92 8.58 -14.64
N GLU A 82 17.66 8.25 -13.57
CA GLU A 82 17.09 7.81 -12.30
C GLU A 82 17.74 8.53 -11.11
N LYS A 83 16.88 9.05 -10.22
CA LYS A 83 17.30 9.72 -8.98
C LYS A 83 17.02 8.82 -7.77
N TYR A 84 18.00 8.01 -7.38
CA TYR A 84 17.88 7.13 -6.22
C TYR A 84 17.85 7.90 -4.89
N SER A 85 18.49 9.07 -4.84
CA SER A 85 18.51 9.93 -3.65
C SER A 85 17.12 10.38 -3.22
N GLN A 86 16.12 10.41 -4.12
CA GLN A 86 14.72 10.72 -3.77
C GLN A 86 14.16 9.81 -2.67
N TYR A 87 14.63 8.56 -2.57
CA TYR A 87 14.17 7.62 -1.54
C TYR A 87 14.73 7.92 -0.13
N LEU A 88 15.52 8.99 0.03
CA LEU A 88 15.92 9.53 1.33
C LEU A 88 15.00 10.68 1.77
N GLU A 89 14.16 11.18 0.87
CA GLU A 89 13.28 12.30 1.16
C GLU A 89 12.03 11.83 1.92
N THR A 90 11.75 12.50 3.04
CA THR A 90 10.60 12.19 3.90
C THR A 90 9.28 12.22 3.14
N TYR A 91 9.10 13.20 2.26
CA TYR A 91 7.88 13.35 1.47
C TYR A 91 7.68 12.18 0.51
N GLU A 92 8.71 11.81 -0.25
CA GLU A 92 8.65 10.70 -1.20
C GLU A 92 8.32 9.37 -0.52
N LEU A 93 8.94 9.11 0.64
CA LEU A 93 8.64 7.89 1.42
C LEU A 93 7.20 7.88 1.92
N LYS A 94 6.66 9.03 2.36
CA LYS A 94 5.26 9.13 2.78
C LYS A 94 4.30 8.82 1.63
N GLU A 95 4.54 9.40 0.45
CA GLU A 95 3.72 9.16 -0.74
C GLU A 95 3.77 7.70 -1.20
N LEU A 96 4.96 7.08 -1.21
CA LEU A 96 5.12 5.67 -1.54
C LEU A 96 4.38 4.76 -0.55
N ILE A 97 4.50 5.03 0.76
CA ILE A 97 3.79 4.25 1.77
C ILE A 97 2.28 4.43 1.61
N LYS A 98 1.83 5.66 1.42
CA LYS A 98 0.40 5.97 1.23
C LYS A 98 -0.16 5.26 0.01
N LYS A 99 0.57 5.26 -1.09
CA LYS A 99 0.13 4.64 -2.34
C LYS A 99 0.11 3.11 -2.29
N TYR A 100 1.19 2.49 -1.82
CA TYR A 100 1.39 1.05 -1.98
C TYR A 100 1.17 0.22 -0.70
N SER A 101 1.24 0.84 0.47
CA SER A 101 1.30 0.17 1.75
C SER A 101 0.34 0.73 2.81
N ASP A 102 -0.58 1.63 2.44
CA ASP A 102 -1.46 2.31 3.38
C ASP A 102 -2.30 1.33 4.21
N TYR A 103 -2.72 0.22 3.61
CA TYR A 103 -3.61 -0.75 4.23
C TYR A 103 -2.92 -2.03 4.70
N ILE A 104 -1.59 -2.00 4.79
CA ILE A 104 -0.86 -3.07 5.49
C ILE A 104 -1.23 -3.01 6.97
N ARG A 105 -1.68 -4.15 7.52
CA ARG A 105 -2.21 -4.27 8.90
C ARG A 105 -1.22 -3.98 10.03
N TYR A 106 0.06 -3.82 9.71
CA TYR A 106 1.10 -3.46 10.65
C TYR A 106 1.46 -1.99 10.53
N PRO A 107 1.74 -1.28 11.63
CA PRO A 107 2.13 0.11 11.58
C PRO A 107 3.49 0.27 10.89
N ILE A 108 3.54 1.13 9.90
CA ILE A 108 4.76 1.59 9.27
C ILE A 108 5.11 2.93 9.91
N LYS A 109 6.22 2.97 10.63
CA LYS A 109 6.61 4.11 11.42
C LYS A 109 7.87 4.77 10.87
N MET A 110 7.94 6.08 11.00
CA MET A 110 9.10 6.88 10.60
C MET A 110 9.31 8.04 11.57
N ASN A 111 10.55 8.30 11.90
CA ASN A 111 10.95 9.51 12.60
C ASN A 111 10.87 10.68 11.61
N VAL A 112 9.99 11.64 11.89
CA VAL A 112 9.75 12.80 11.04
C VAL A 112 10.12 14.06 11.80
N GLU A 113 10.94 14.91 11.18
CA GLU A 113 11.20 16.25 11.69
C GLU A 113 9.99 17.15 11.42
N THR A 114 9.43 17.70 12.48
CA THR A 114 8.33 18.66 12.43
C THR A 114 8.72 19.95 13.12
N GLN A 115 8.28 21.09 12.59
CA GLN A 115 8.44 22.36 13.28
C GLN A 115 7.26 22.60 14.20
N LYS A 116 7.52 22.69 15.49
CA LYS A 116 6.53 23.08 16.50
C LYS A 116 6.84 24.47 17.02
N MET A 117 5.77 25.21 17.29
CA MET A 117 5.90 26.49 17.96
C MET A 117 6.38 26.24 19.39
N LYS A 118 7.40 26.98 19.84
CA LYS A 118 7.88 26.92 21.22
C LYS A 118 6.80 27.35 22.20
N GLU A 119 6.62 26.60 23.27
CA GLU A 119 5.71 26.96 24.35
C GLU A 119 6.03 28.35 24.87
N GLY A 120 5.01 29.20 25.05
CA GLY A 120 5.13 30.56 25.55
C GLY A 120 5.42 31.63 24.51
N THR A 121 5.51 31.28 23.21
CA THR A 121 5.65 32.26 22.12
C THR A 121 4.38 32.45 21.31
N GLU A 122 3.29 31.82 21.72
CA GLU A 122 1.99 31.76 21.01
C GLU A 122 1.34 33.14 20.82
N GLU A 123 1.58 34.08 21.76
CA GLU A 123 1.06 35.45 21.72
C GLU A 123 2.10 36.53 21.25
N SER A 124 3.27 36.08 20.78
CA SER A 124 4.29 37.01 20.31
C SER A 124 4.07 37.43 18.85
N GLU A 125 4.40 38.68 18.49
CA GLU A 125 4.37 39.15 17.08
C GLU A 125 5.30 38.34 16.17
N LYS A 126 6.23 37.56 16.73
CA LYS A 126 7.14 36.64 16.02
C LYS A 126 7.24 35.34 16.80
N PRO A 127 6.37 34.36 16.50
CA PRO A 127 6.46 33.05 17.13
C PRO A 127 7.77 32.34 16.76
N GLU A 128 8.44 31.76 17.77
CA GLU A 128 9.61 30.92 17.54
C GLU A 128 9.23 29.49 17.33
N TYR A 129 9.90 28.82 16.39
CA TYR A 129 9.67 27.41 16.07
C TYR A 129 10.92 26.60 16.46
N GLU A 130 10.69 25.40 16.93
CA GLU A 130 11.74 24.40 17.16
C GLU A 130 11.47 23.15 16.33
N THR A 131 12.55 22.52 15.87
CA THR A 131 12.47 21.24 15.17
C THR A 131 12.39 20.12 16.18
N VAL A 132 11.30 19.35 16.13
CA VAL A 132 11.07 18.18 16.99
C VAL A 132 10.99 16.93 16.09
N VAL A 133 11.68 15.86 16.52
CA VAL A 133 11.59 14.55 15.86
C VAL A 133 10.46 13.75 16.48
N GLU A 134 9.48 13.35 15.67
CA GLU A 134 8.33 12.57 16.10
C GLU A 134 8.27 11.22 15.41
N ASP A 135 8.00 10.15 16.17
CA ASP A 135 7.69 8.80 15.62
C ASP A 135 6.25 8.80 15.11
N GLN A 136 6.09 8.96 13.79
CA GLN A 136 4.79 9.00 13.12
C GLN A 136 4.45 7.65 12.49
N THR A 137 3.20 7.18 12.70
CA THR A 137 2.65 6.08 11.92
C THR A 137 2.11 6.62 10.60
N LEU A 138 2.66 6.14 9.49
CA LEU A 138 2.42 6.69 8.16
C LEU A 138 1.25 6.05 7.43
N ASN A 139 0.91 4.80 7.76
CA ASN A 139 -0.15 4.05 7.10
C ASN A 139 -1.44 3.97 7.94
N SER A 140 -2.56 3.81 7.26
CA SER A 140 -3.89 3.76 7.89
C SER A 140 -4.26 2.39 8.47
N MET A 141 -3.60 1.33 8.05
CA MET A 141 -3.77 -0.09 8.45
C MET A 141 -5.15 -0.70 8.18
N VAL A 142 -6.22 0.05 8.35
CA VAL A 142 -7.60 -0.44 8.21
C VAL A 142 -8.28 0.27 7.04
N PRO A 143 -8.48 -0.43 5.91
CA PRO A 143 -9.15 0.15 4.75
C PRO A 143 -10.63 0.44 5.05
N LEU A 144 -11.11 1.61 4.58
CA LEU A 144 -12.49 2.05 4.78
C LEU A 144 -13.50 0.99 4.28
N TRP A 145 -13.23 0.38 3.13
CA TRP A 145 -14.12 -0.60 2.51
C TRP A 145 -14.20 -1.96 3.23
N LYS A 146 -13.29 -2.23 4.19
CA LYS A 146 -13.36 -3.42 5.05
C LYS A 146 -14.07 -3.16 6.38
N ARG A 147 -14.36 -1.91 6.68
CA ARG A 147 -15.12 -1.55 7.88
C ARG A 147 -16.61 -1.89 7.71
N GLN A 148 -17.27 -2.14 8.82
CA GLN A 148 -18.71 -2.39 8.83
C GLN A 148 -19.46 -1.14 8.34
N LYS A 149 -20.24 -1.25 7.28
CA LYS A 149 -20.94 -0.12 6.64
C LYS A 149 -21.76 0.74 7.61
N SER A 150 -22.46 0.10 8.55
CA SER A 150 -23.27 0.81 9.54
C SER A 150 -22.48 1.68 10.52
N LYS A 151 -21.16 1.59 10.49
CA LYS A 151 -20.23 2.38 11.32
C LYS A 151 -19.46 3.43 10.52
N ILE A 152 -19.72 3.56 9.22
CA ILE A 152 -19.07 4.54 8.33
C ILE A 152 -20.10 5.64 8.08
N THR A 153 -19.72 6.87 8.34
CA THR A 153 -20.56 8.03 8.05
C THR A 153 -20.44 8.51 6.61
N ASP A 154 -21.39 9.29 6.15
CA ASP A 154 -21.34 9.88 4.79
C ASP A 154 -20.14 10.82 4.67
N GLU A 155 -19.79 11.53 5.75
CA GLU A 155 -18.65 12.43 5.81
C GLU A 155 -17.32 11.64 5.64
N GLU A 156 -17.20 10.45 6.27
CA GLU A 156 -16.01 9.59 6.10
C GLU A 156 -15.89 9.08 4.65
N TYR A 157 -17.01 8.71 4.02
CA TYR A 157 -17.01 8.32 2.60
C TYR A 157 -16.62 9.49 1.69
N ASN A 158 -17.17 10.67 1.93
CA ASN A 158 -16.90 11.86 1.13
C ASN A 158 -15.44 12.32 1.30
N GLN A 159 -14.92 12.29 2.54
CA GLN A 159 -13.55 12.65 2.79
C GLN A 159 -12.57 11.67 2.13
N PHE A 160 -12.85 10.37 2.24
CA PHE A 160 -12.06 9.35 1.55
C PHE A 160 -12.03 9.58 0.04
N TYR A 161 -13.18 9.90 -0.57
CA TYR A 161 -13.26 10.19 -2.00
C TYR A 161 -12.37 11.39 -2.37
N LYS A 162 -12.48 12.49 -1.64
CA LYS A 162 -11.72 13.71 -1.91
C LYS A 162 -10.21 13.48 -1.78
N ASP A 163 -9.79 12.83 -0.73
CA ASP A 163 -8.37 12.59 -0.46
C ASP A 163 -7.76 11.56 -1.43
N HIS A 164 -8.53 10.52 -1.76
CA HIS A 164 -8.02 9.37 -2.52
C HIS A 164 -8.05 9.60 -4.04
N PHE A 165 -9.04 10.34 -4.53
CA PHE A 165 -9.20 10.64 -5.95
C PHE A 165 -8.87 12.09 -6.31
N TYR A 166 -8.31 12.86 -5.36
CA TYR A 166 -7.88 14.25 -5.53
C TYR A 166 -9.01 15.15 -6.07
N ASP A 167 -10.22 14.95 -5.55
CA ASP A 167 -11.37 15.77 -5.86
C ASP A 167 -11.66 16.71 -4.68
N TYR A 168 -12.14 17.92 -4.98
CA TYR A 168 -12.49 18.91 -3.97
C TYR A 168 -14.00 18.97 -3.68
N GLN A 169 -14.82 18.25 -4.46
CA GLN A 169 -16.25 18.16 -4.26
C GLN A 169 -16.66 16.80 -3.72
N ASP A 170 -17.78 16.80 -3.01
CA ASP A 170 -18.38 15.55 -2.56
C ASP A 170 -18.94 14.78 -3.76
N PRO A 171 -18.87 13.45 -3.77
CA PRO A 171 -19.46 12.63 -4.82
C PRO A 171 -20.98 12.74 -4.79
N GLN A 172 -21.63 12.61 -5.96
CA GLN A 172 -23.09 12.59 -6.05
C GLN A 172 -23.66 11.34 -5.36
N LYS A 173 -22.96 10.21 -5.43
CA LYS A 173 -23.40 8.95 -4.83
C LYS A 173 -22.23 8.06 -4.46
N VAL A 174 -22.40 7.37 -3.34
CA VAL A 174 -21.49 6.31 -2.87
C VAL A 174 -22.20 4.96 -2.99
N ILE A 175 -21.49 3.96 -3.53
CA ILE A 175 -21.98 2.60 -3.66
C ILE A 175 -20.93 1.68 -3.02
N HIS A 176 -21.23 1.18 -1.83
CA HIS A 176 -20.35 0.26 -1.10
C HIS A 176 -21.06 -1.08 -0.93
N PHE A 177 -20.48 -2.17 -1.44
CA PHE A 177 -21.03 -3.52 -1.31
C PHE A 177 -19.96 -4.60 -1.31
N SER A 178 -20.31 -5.74 -0.74
CA SER A 178 -19.50 -6.95 -0.76
C SER A 178 -20.27 -8.08 -1.40
N VAL A 179 -19.54 -8.94 -2.09
CA VAL A 179 -20.05 -10.18 -2.70
C VAL A 179 -19.25 -11.33 -2.10
N GLU A 180 -19.97 -12.34 -1.63
CA GLU A 180 -19.39 -13.60 -1.15
C GLU A 180 -19.76 -14.73 -2.11
N GLY A 181 -18.87 -15.68 -2.33
CA GLY A 181 -19.08 -16.83 -3.20
C GLY A 181 -17.78 -17.33 -3.83
N ASN A 182 -17.87 -17.92 -5.03
CA ASN A 182 -16.70 -18.42 -5.77
C ASN A 182 -15.71 -17.30 -6.15
N THR A 183 -16.16 -16.07 -6.20
CA THR A 183 -15.33 -14.88 -6.32
C THR A 183 -15.84 -13.88 -5.29
N SER A 184 -15.07 -13.72 -4.23
CA SER A 184 -15.39 -12.80 -3.13
C SER A 184 -14.65 -11.49 -3.31
N PHE A 185 -15.38 -10.38 -3.22
CA PHE A 185 -14.78 -9.05 -3.32
C PHE A 185 -15.62 -8.00 -2.61
N THR A 186 -14.99 -6.91 -2.27
CA THR A 186 -15.64 -5.68 -1.82
C THR A 186 -15.39 -4.57 -2.83
N ALA A 187 -16.43 -3.81 -3.16
CA ALA A 187 -16.35 -2.65 -4.04
C ALA A 187 -16.82 -1.40 -3.29
N LEU A 188 -16.05 -0.32 -3.44
CA LEU A 188 -16.40 1.02 -3.00
C LEU A 188 -16.32 1.94 -4.22
N LEU A 189 -17.49 2.33 -4.72
CA LEU A 189 -17.63 3.08 -5.97
C LEU A 189 -18.24 4.46 -5.70
N TYR A 190 -17.84 5.42 -6.50
CA TYR A 190 -18.28 6.80 -6.42
C TYR A 190 -18.77 7.30 -7.79
N ILE A 191 -19.92 7.91 -7.79
CA ILE A 191 -20.39 8.70 -8.92
C ILE A 191 -19.97 10.14 -8.62
N PRO A 192 -19.03 10.73 -9.39
CA PRO A 192 -18.64 12.12 -9.20
C PRO A 192 -19.80 13.07 -9.37
N SER A 193 -19.79 14.21 -8.68
CA SER A 193 -20.79 15.28 -8.87
C SER A 193 -20.59 16.06 -10.17
N HIS A 194 -19.41 15.95 -10.77
CA HIS A 194 -19.05 16.54 -12.06
C HIS A 194 -18.20 15.57 -12.86
N LEU A 195 -18.08 15.80 -14.16
CA LEU A 195 -17.22 14.95 -15.00
C LEU A 195 -15.75 15.10 -14.59
N PRO A 196 -15.02 13.98 -14.47
CA PRO A 196 -13.59 14.02 -14.17
C PRO A 196 -12.81 14.89 -15.16
N GLN A 197 -11.75 15.53 -14.69
CA GLN A 197 -10.88 16.33 -15.53
C GLN A 197 -10.33 15.50 -16.69
N GLY A 198 -10.32 16.05 -17.89
CA GLY A 198 -9.85 15.38 -19.09
C GLY A 198 -10.75 14.26 -19.61
N PHE A 199 -12.00 14.14 -19.12
CA PHE A 199 -12.92 13.05 -19.48
C PHE A 199 -13.08 12.82 -20.99
N TYR A 200 -13.00 13.88 -21.80
CA TYR A 200 -13.09 13.81 -23.26
C TYR A 200 -11.71 13.71 -23.94
N SER A 201 -10.62 13.72 -23.19
CA SER A 201 -9.28 13.53 -23.73
C SER A 201 -9.07 12.07 -24.16
N GLN A 202 -8.23 11.86 -25.17
CA GLN A 202 -7.80 10.52 -25.58
C GLN A 202 -6.92 9.85 -24.52
N ASP A 203 -6.26 10.66 -23.68
CA ASP A 203 -5.39 10.17 -22.59
C ASP A 203 -6.17 9.83 -21.32
N TYR A 204 -7.49 10.03 -21.30
CA TYR A 204 -8.31 9.69 -20.13
C TYR A 204 -8.35 8.19 -19.91
N LYS A 205 -7.76 7.74 -18.81
CA LYS A 205 -7.77 6.34 -18.41
C LYS A 205 -8.99 6.04 -17.56
N LYS A 206 -9.87 5.19 -18.05
CA LYS A 206 -10.98 4.63 -17.27
C LYS A 206 -10.45 3.54 -16.34
N GLY A 207 -11.26 3.13 -15.40
CA GLY A 207 -11.00 1.96 -14.56
C GLY A 207 -11.09 2.25 -13.08
N LEU A 208 -11.16 1.18 -12.32
CA LEU A 208 -11.18 1.20 -10.87
C LEU A 208 -9.81 0.81 -10.34
N GLN A 209 -9.46 1.32 -9.17
CA GLN A 209 -8.30 0.80 -8.46
C GLN A 209 -8.55 -0.65 -8.04
N LEU A 210 -7.55 -1.47 -8.21
CA LEU A 210 -7.61 -2.87 -7.86
C LEU A 210 -6.69 -3.18 -6.71
N TYR A 211 -7.27 -3.82 -5.70
CA TYR A 211 -6.56 -4.36 -4.54
C TYR A 211 -6.74 -5.88 -4.49
N CYS A 212 -5.73 -6.55 -4.01
CA CYS A 212 -5.79 -7.97 -3.67
C CYS A 212 -5.40 -8.14 -2.20
N ARG A 213 -6.34 -8.56 -1.36
CA ARG A 213 -6.16 -8.71 0.10
C ARG A 213 -5.67 -7.42 0.79
N GLY A 214 -6.13 -6.26 0.31
CA GLY A 214 -5.73 -4.96 0.82
C GLY A 214 -4.39 -4.45 0.31
N VAL A 215 -3.71 -5.19 -0.59
CA VAL A 215 -2.50 -4.74 -1.27
C VAL A 215 -2.86 -4.11 -2.60
N PHE A 216 -2.38 -2.91 -2.85
CA PHE A 216 -2.60 -2.20 -4.11
C PHE A 216 -1.94 -2.94 -5.29
N ILE A 217 -2.67 -3.10 -6.39
CA ILE A 217 -2.23 -3.79 -7.61
C ILE A 217 -2.09 -2.80 -8.76
N MET A 218 -3.14 -2.04 -9.08
CA MET A 218 -3.13 -1.07 -10.17
C MET A 218 -4.17 0.04 -9.99
N ASP A 219 -3.90 1.20 -10.58
CA ASP A 219 -4.80 2.37 -10.53
C ASP A 219 -6.00 2.26 -11.45
N HIS A 220 -5.85 1.58 -12.59
CA HIS A 220 -6.83 1.57 -13.66
C HIS A 220 -7.07 0.15 -14.17
N ALA A 221 -7.90 -0.63 -13.47
CA ALA A 221 -8.40 -1.90 -13.97
C ALA A 221 -9.55 -1.61 -14.97
N GLU A 222 -9.19 -1.36 -16.23
CA GLU A 222 -10.12 -0.93 -17.28
C GLU A 222 -11.23 -1.96 -17.56
N GLU A 223 -10.94 -3.25 -17.34
CA GLU A 223 -11.87 -4.35 -17.57
C GLU A 223 -13.02 -4.36 -16.58
N LEU A 224 -12.92 -3.65 -15.46
CA LEU A 224 -13.96 -3.61 -14.42
C LEU A 224 -15.12 -2.68 -14.75
N LEU A 225 -14.97 -1.78 -15.73
CA LEU A 225 -15.99 -0.82 -16.12
C LEU A 225 -16.22 -0.81 -17.63
N PRO A 226 -17.49 -0.90 -18.08
CA PRO A 226 -17.82 -0.62 -19.48
C PRO A 226 -17.58 0.87 -19.79
N ASP A 227 -17.45 1.19 -21.08
CA ASP A 227 -17.20 2.57 -21.53
C ASP A 227 -18.30 3.56 -21.12
N SER A 228 -19.54 3.08 -21.00
CA SER A 228 -20.67 3.89 -20.52
C SER A 228 -20.53 4.37 -19.08
N LEU A 229 -19.73 3.66 -18.26
CA LEU A 229 -19.47 3.97 -16.85
C LEU A 229 -18.05 4.49 -16.60
N ARG A 230 -17.35 4.93 -17.64
CA ARG A 230 -15.94 5.37 -17.54
C ARG A 230 -15.70 6.54 -16.58
N PHE A 231 -16.76 7.27 -16.18
CA PHE A 231 -16.71 8.36 -15.22
C PHE A 231 -16.69 7.90 -13.77
N VAL A 232 -17.08 6.66 -13.48
CA VAL A 232 -17.11 6.10 -12.12
C VAL A 232 -15.68 6.00 -11.57
N LYS A 233 -15.51 6.50 -10.35
CA LYS A 233 -14.29 6.34 -9.56
C LYS A 233 -14.49 5.29 -8.49
N GLY A 234 -13.43 4.76 -7.95
CA GLY A 234 -13.56 3.79 -6.87
C GLY A 234 -12.53 2.69 -6.93
N LEU A 235 -12.78 1.67 -6.11
CA LEU A 235 -11.88 0.54 -5.98
C LEU A 235 -12.62 -0.78 -5.82
N VAL A 236 -11.89 -1.84 -6.09
CA VAL A 236 -12.28 -3.23 -5.83
C VAL A 236 -11.16 -3.92 -5.06
N ASP A 237 -11.49 -4.60 -3.98
CA ASP A 237 -10.56 -5.47 -3.23
C ASP A 237 -11.09 -6.91 -3.25
N SER A 238 -10.37 -7.81 -3.91
CA SER A 238 -10.70 -9.23 -3.97
C SER A 238 -9.63 -10.09 -3.32
N GLN A 239 -10.07 -11.14 -2.63
CA GLN A 239 -9.17 -12.11 -2.01
C GLN A 239 -8.78 -13.26 -2.95
N ASP A 240 -9.54 -13.44 -4.02
CA ASP A 240 -9.48 -14.63 -4.89
C ASP A 240 -8.72 -14.37 -6.20
N LEU A 241 -8.21 -13.15 -6.43
CA LEU A 241 -7.45 -12.83 -7.63
C LEU A 241 -6.14 -13.62 -7.70
N SER A 242 -5.92 -14.28 -8.82
CA SER A 242 -4.67 -14.93 -9.12
C SER A 242 -3.67 -13.90 -9.65
N LEU A 243 -2.63 -13.62 -8.87
CA LEU A 243 -1.54 -12.73 -9.26
C LEU A 243 -0.33 -13.55 -9.69
N ASN A 244 0.38 -13.10 -10.72
CA ASN A 244 1.71 -13.61 -11.05
C ASN A 244 2.79 -12.98 -10.15
N ILE A 245 4.05 -13.37 -10.33
CA ILE A 245 5.19 -12.91 -9.52
C ILE A 245 5.37 -11.39 -9.62
N SER A 246 5.15 -10.81 -10.80
CA SER A 246 5.24 -9.36 -11.04
C SER A 246 4.03 -8.56 -10.54
N ARG A 247 3.03 -9.24 -9.98
CA ARG A 247 1.70 -8.71 -9.63
C ARG A 247 0.94 -8.13 -10.83
N GLU A 248 1.41 -8.37 -12.02
CA GLU A 248 0.65 -8.09 -13.23
C GLU A 248 -0.51 -9.09 -13.31
N MET A 249 -1.66 -8.59 -13.62
CA MET A 249 -2.79 -9.46 -13.89
C MET A 249 -2.61 -10.15 -15.22
N LEU A 250 -2.89 -11.44 -15.23
CA LEU A 250 -3.05 -12.15 -16.48
C LEU A 250 -4.19 -11.49 -17.25
N GLN A 251 -3.87 -10.85 -18.38
CA GLN A 251 -4.87 -10.27 -19.29
C GLN A 251 -5.93 -11.34 -19.56
N HIS A 252 -7.22 -10.99 -19.37
CA HIS A 252 -8.39 -11.88 -19.50
C HIS A 252 -8.66 -12.85 -18.34
N ASP A 253 -8.40 -12.43 -17.10
CA ASP A 253 -8.84 -13.24 -15.96
C ASP A 253 -10.37 -13.35 -15.94
N HIS A 254 -10.86 -14.59 -15.95
CA HIS A 254 -12.30 -14.88 -15.85
C HIS A 254 -12.92 -14.26 -14.58
N GLN A 255 -12.16 -14.13 -13.49
CA GLN A 255 -12.60 -13.54 -12.25
C GLN A 255 -12.89 -12.04 -12.40
N LEU A 256 -12.07 -11.29 -13.17
CA LEU A 256 -12.33 -9.87 -13.43
C LEU A 256 -13.64 -9.67 -14.20
N LYS A 257 -13.92 -10.51 -15.20
CA LYS A 257 -15.18 -10.44 -15.95
C LYS A 257 -16.38 -10.71 -15.06
N LEU A 258 -16.26 -11.66 -14.10
CA LEU A 258 -17.32 -11.91 -13.12
C LEU A 258 -17.53 -10.72 -12.19
N ILE A 259 -16.45 -10.09 -11.72
CA ILE A 259 -16.51 -8.88 -10.89
C ILE A 259 -17.15 -7.73 -11.67
N ALA A 260 -16.69 -7.47 -12.91
CA ALA A 260 -17.24 -6.43 -13.79
C ALA A 260 -18.76 -6.59 -14.00
N GLY A 261 -19.22 -7.81 -14.34
CA GLY A 261 -20.63 -8.09 -14.52
C GLY A 261 -21.47 -7.95 -13.23
N ARG A 262 -20.85 -8.02 -12.04
CA ARG A 262 -21.52 -7.75 -10.77
C ARG A 262 -21.57 -6.26 -10.46
N ILE A 263 -20.52 -5.52 -10.82
CA ILE A 263 -20.47 -4.05 -10.68
C ILE A 263 -21.51 -3.39 -11.57
N GLU A 264 -21.60 -3.80 -12.83
CA GLU A 264 -22.53 -3.23 -13.81
C GLU A 264 -24.01 -3.37 -13.41
N LYS A 265 -24.33 -4.42 -12.64
CA LYS A 265 -25.70 -4.67 -12.16
C LYS A 265 -26.07 -3.91 -10.89
N LYS A 266 -25.14 -3.15 -10.32
CA LYS A 266 -25.36 -2.36 -9.09
C LYS A 266 -25.68 -0.90 -9.40
#